data_35dc493ebecd2ef05ee36ec2ac42a398
#
_entry.id   35dc493ebecd2ef05ee36ec2ac42a398
#
_cell.length_a   1.000
_cell.length_b   1.000
_cell.length_c   1.000
_cell.angle_alpha   90.00
_cell.angle_beta   90.00
_cell.angle_gamma   90.00
#
_symmetry.space_group_name_H-M   'P 1'
#
loop_
_entity.id
_entity.type
_entity.pdbx_description
1 polymer ?
#
loop_
_entity_poly.entity_id
_entity_poly.type
_entity_poly.pdbx_seq_one_letter_code
_entity_poly.pdbx_strand_id
1 'polypeptide(L)'
;IGIYTLVNNPNAITALWNKNNVNDVNQAQAQNEVVEEPLPEDTVINIVGIGDALCHSQNFKDAYNSETGEYDFSPMFKNVTKYFDDTTVAVGNLETTLAGADRGYSGYPTFNSPDELAYDLKEMGIDILTTANNHCLDKGYTGLERTLNVLDDYGIAHTGTSRSEEERNTILMKDLNGIKTAFLCYTYGTNGIPIPSGREYSVNLIDKDFIKEQLDKAKEEGAELIVVSMHWGAEYRLKPTTEQEDLAEFLIKNGADVILGNHSHVPEPMEMKTVTLDDGTTREGFVIYSMGNFFSAQTDNYTRDTLILNVEVRKNGTTGKITIDKATYTPVYVYDNGQNAKDRYELLDIEQIIKDYEAGSSEYSQSIYNLMKSELNKIVEIVGPEIDNTAKSSDESDTINEEQNIVNEVNDEAEGELGRIVRFPNVEICQNMSHDYYYEKRKIAWH
;
A
#
# COMPACT_ATOMS: atom_id res chain seq x y z
N ILE A 1 -12.31 -36.00 5.16
CA ILE A 1 -12.70 -36.92 6.28
C ILE A 1 -13.87 -37.84 5.84
N GLY A 2 -14.40 -37.73 4.60
CA GLY A 2 -15.59 -38.44 4.13
C GLY A 2 -15.37 -39.76 3.40
N ILE A 3 -14.16 -40.22 3.11
CA ILE A 3 -13.90 -41.39 2.24
C ILE A 3 -13.44 -42.65 3.04
N TYR A 4 -13.18 -42.53 4.35
CA TYR A 4 -12.61 -43.66 5.12
C TYR A 4 -13.65 -44.54 5.84
N THR A 5 -14.97 -44.32 5.69
CA THR A 5 -16.00 -45.02 6.47
C THR A 5 -16.79 -46.07 5.67
N LEU A 6 -16.49 -46.34 4.39
CA LEU A 6 -17.26 -47.24 3.53
C LEU A 6 -16.59 -48.65 3.26
N VAL A 7 -15.42 -48.92 3.81
CA VAL A 7 -14.69 -50.17 3.48
C VAL A 7 -14.85 -51.29 4.54
N ASN A 8 -15.47 -51.06 5.69
CA ASN A 8 -15.47 -52.05 6.78
C ASN A 8 -16.88 -52.47 7.28
N ASN A 9 -17.87 -52.51 6.40
CA ASN A 9 -19.14 -53.14 6.83
C ASN A 9 -19.65 -54.15 5.78
N PRO A 10 -19.39 -55.46 5.97
CA PRO A 10 -19.79 -56.50 5.02
C PRO A 10 -21.30 -56.75 4.95
N ASN A 11 -22.12 -56.14 5.79
CA ASN A 11 -23.57 -56.35 5.81
C ASN A 11 -24.37 -55.35 4.95
N ALA A 12 -23.70 -54.42 4.29
CA ALA A 12 -24.37 -53.43 3.42
C ALA A 12 -24.62 -53.96 1.99
N ILE A 13 -24.00 -55.06 1.58
CA ILE A 13 -24.09 -55.60 0.22
C ILE A 13 -25.29 -56.57 0.05
N THR A 14 -25.81 -57.12 1.16
CA THR A 14 -26.90 -58.12 1.09
C THR A 14 -28.30 -57.50 1.04
N ALA A 15 -28.46 -56.20 1.28
CA ALA A 15 -29.76 -55.55 1.24
C ALA A 15 -30.21 -55.02 -0.14
N LEU A 16 -29.32 -55.10 -1.14
CA LEU A 16 -29.58 -54.61 -2.51
C LEU A 16 -30.02 -55.68 -3.51
N TRP A 17 -30.15 -56.95 -3.08
CA TRP A 17 -30.43 -58.06 -4.01
C TRP A 17 -31.83 -58.69 -3.90
N ASN A 18 -32.73 -58.22 -3.05
CA ASN A 18 -34.08 -58.75 -2.93
C ASN A 18 -35.16 -57.69 -3.03
N LYS A 19 -35.39 -57.16 -4.24
CA LYS A 19 -36.67 -56.59 -4.65
C LYS A 19 -36.80 -56.55 -6.18
N ASN A 20 -37.00 -57.74 -6.77
CA ASN A 20 -37.71 -57.79 -8.03
C ASN A 20 -39.20 -57.84 -7.69
N ASN A 21 -39.92 -56.78 -7.95
CA ASN A 21 -41.29 -56.84 -8.44
C ASN A 21 -41.61 -55.57 -9.24
N VAL A 22 -42.19 -55.85 -10.35
CA VAL A 22 -42.51 -55.09 -11.53
C VAL A 22 -43.58 -54.02 -11.24
N ASN A 23 -43.52 -52.96 -12.03
CA ASN A 23 -44.48 -51.88 -12.31
C ASN A 23 -44.48 -50.71 -11.36
N ASP A 24 -43.75 -49.65 -11.75
CA ASP A 24 -44.35 -48.40 -12.19
C ASP A 24 -43.24 -47.45 -12.70
N VAL A 25 -43.30 -47.21 -14.00
CA VAL A 25 -42.44 -46.21 -14.67
C VAL A 25 -43.08 -44.86 -14.37
N ASN A 26 -42.56 -44.15 -13.37
CA ASN A 26 -42.66 -42.73 -13.30
C ASN A 26 -41.25 -42.16 -13.13
N GLN A 27 -40.79 -41.58 -14.20
CA GLN A 27 -39.53 -40.80 -14.27
C GLN A 27 -39.56 -39.70 -13.24
N ALA A 28 -38.86 -39.89 -12.13
CA ALA A 28 -38.30 -38.79 -11.38
C ALA A 28 -36.90 -38.53 -11.95
N GLN A 29 -36.78 -37.66 -12.91
CA GLN A 29 -35.53 -37.00 -13.24
C GLN A 29 -35.09 -36.25 -11.95
N ALA A 30 -34.21 -36.86 -11.18
CA ALA A 30 -33.41 -36.08 -10.23
C ALA A 30 -32.53 -35.15 -11.10
N GLN A 31 -32.99 -33.91 -11.25
CA GLN A 31 -32.12 -32.83 -11.66
C GLN A 31 -31.06 -32.75 -10.56
N ASN A 32 -29.86 -33.21 -10.86
CA ASN A 32 -28.70 -32.76 -10.13
C ASN A 32 -28.55 -31.26 -10.45
N GLU A 33 -29.17 -30.39 -9.63
CA GLU A 33 -28.74 -29.02 -9.58
C GLU A 33 -27.28 -29.03 -9.15
N VAL A 34 -26.40 -28.80 -10.09
CA VAL A 34 -25.01 -28.42 -9.80
C VAL A 34 -25.14 -27.09 -9.08
N VAL A 35 -25.05 -27.09 -7.76
CA VAL A 35 -24.90 -25.86 -6.99
C VAL A 35 -23.49 -25.40 -7.29
N GLU A 36 -23.37 -24.47 -8.23
CA GLU A 36 -22.12 -23.75 -8.45
C GLU A 36 -21.73 -23.08 -7.13
N GLU A 37 -20.60 -23.43 -6.57
CA GLU A 37 -20.04 -22.67 -5.44
C GLU A 37 -19.80 -21.24 -5.91
N PRO A 38 -20.24 -20.23 -5.14
CA PRO A 38 -19.98 -18.85 -5.52
C PRO A 38 -18.46 -18.63 -5.67
N LEU A 39 -18.08 -17.93 -6.73
CA LEU A 39 -16.67 -17.55 -6.93
C LEU A 39 -16.18 -16.74 -5.70
N PRO A 40 -14.88 -16.93 -5.32
CA PRO A 40 -14.31 -16.16 -4.24
C PRO A 40 -14.43 -14.66 -4.51
N GLU A 41 -14.88 -13.90 -3.51
CA GLU A 41 -15.01 -12.45 -3.62
C GLU A 41 -13.64 -11.76 -3.69
N ASP A 42 -13.57 -10.65 -4.41
CA ASP A 42 -12.39 -9.79 -4.43
C ASP A 42 -12.13 -9.17 -3.06
N THR A 43 -10.86 -9.04 -2.71
CA THR A 43 -10.45 -8.29 -1.51
C THR A 43 -9.96 -6.90 -1.94
N VAL A 44 -10.48 -5.86 -1.28
CA VAL A 44 -10.03 -4.48 -1.48
C VAL A 44 -9.43 -3.95 -0.20
N ILE A 45 -8.28 -3.29 -0.31
CA ILE A 45 -7.59 -2.60 0.79
C ILE A 45 -7.26 -1.16 0.39
N ASN A 46 -7.15 -0.29 1.40
CA ASN A 46 -6.74 1.09 1.24
C ASN A 46 -5.42 1.33 1.98
N ILE A 47 -4.41 1.80 1.24
CA ILE A 47 -3.13 2.25 1.77
C ILE A 47 -3.15 3.77 1.78
N VAL A 48 -3.08 4.37 2.97
CA VAL A 48 -2.96 5.82 3.11
C VAL A 48 -1.50 6.19 3.28
N GLY A 49 -1.03 7.19 2.53
CA GLY A 49 0.31 7.73 2.61
C GLY A 49 0.30 9.18 3.06
N ILE A 50 1.21 9.56 3.96
CA ILE A 50 1.53 10.95 4.30
C ILE A 50 3.02 11.21 4.10
N GLY A 51 3.35 12.45 3.79
CA GLY A 51 4.72 12.90 3.58
C GLY A 51 5.54 13.07 4.87
N ASP A 52 6.46 14.03 4.83
CA ASP A 52 7.46 14.24 5.88
C ASP A 52 6.83 14.82 7.16
N ALA A 53 6.87 14.07 8.26
CA ALA A 53 6.61 14.59 9.60
C ALA A 53 7.90 15.23 10.13
N LEU A 54 8.11 16.50 9.79
CA LEU A 54 9.35 17.26 10.03
C LEU A 54 9.15 18.30 11.15
N CYS A 55 9.39 17.90 12.39
CA CYS A 55 9.07 18.69 13.57
C CYS A 55 10.12 19.80 13.85
N HIS A 56 9.83 21.01 13.41
CA HIS A 56 10.64 22.18 13.72
C HIS A 56 10.44 22.68 15.16
N SER A 57 11.36 23.54 15.61
CA SER A 57 11.27 24.12 16.96
C SER A 57 9.96 24.88 17.21
N GLN A 58 9.36 25.44 16.17
CA GLN A 58 8.09 26.13 16.26
C GLN A 58 6.94 25.17 16.52
N ASN A 59 6.97 23.98 15.92
CA ASN A 59 5.93 22.99 16.07
C ASN A 59 5.89 22.42 17.50
N PHE A 60 7.03 21.95 18.05
CA PHE A 60 7.00 21.43 19.42
C PHE A 60 6.83 22.51 20.49
N LYS A 61 7.13 23.79 20.20
CA LYS A 61 6.79 24.91 21.11
C LYS A 61 5.29 25.20 21.10
N ASP A 62 4.62 25.03 19.97
CA ASP A 62 3.18 25.16 19.84
C ASP A 62 2.46 24.00 20.56
N ALA A 63 2.98 22.77 20.44
CA ALA A 63 2.46 21.59 21.12
C ALA A 63 2.68 21.62 22.66
N TYR A 64 3.59 22.48 23.18
CA TYR A 64 3.94 22.48 24.60
C TYR A 64 2.86 23.13 25.47
N ASN A 65 2.31 22.37 26.39
CA ASN A 65 1.41 22.87 27.42
C ASN A 65 2.20 23.26 28.69
N SER A 66 2.33 24.56 28.96
CA SER A 66 3.07 25.09 30.10
C SER A 66 2.43 24.80 31.47
N GLU A 67 1.15 24.44 31.51
CA GLU A 67 0.44 24.09 32.75
C GLU A 67 0.71 22.66 33.20
N THR A 68 0.80 21.73 32.23
CA THR A 68 1.06 20.29 32.51
C THR A 68 2.53 19.93 32.35
N GLY A 69 3.28 20.65 31.53
CA GLY A 69 4.65 20.35 31.16
C GLY A 69 4.77 19.28 30.07
N GLU A 70 3.67 18.92 29.42
CA GLU A 70 3.55 17.89 28.41
C GLU A 70 3.42 18.49 27.00
N TYR A 71 3.62 17.66 25.97
CA TYR A 71 3.42 18.03 24.56
C TYR A 71 2.17 17.34 24.03
N ASP A 72 1.38 18.06 23.21
CA ASP A 72 0.17 17.60 22.55
C ASP A 72 0.14 18.14 21.12
N PHE A 73 0.40 17.28 20.14
CA PHE A 73 0.37 17.62 18.72
C PHE A 73 -1.01 17.37 18.09
N SER A 74 -1.93 16.74 18.81
CA SER A 74 -3.25 16.36 18.28
C SER A 74 -4.07 17.53 17.74
N PRO A 75 -3.99 18.78 18.30
CA PRO A 75 -4.69 19.94 17.74
C PRO A 75 -4.26 20.26 16.30
N MET A 76 -2.98 19.97 15.94
CA MET A 76 -2.47 20.23 14.58
C MET A 76 -3.14 19.33 13.55
N PHE A 77 -3.55 18.12 13.95
CA PHE A 77 -4.06 17.08 13.06
C PHE A 77 -5.59 16.98 13.02
N LYS A 78 -6.30 17.70 13.87
CA LYS A 78 -7.76 17.57 14.12
C LYS A 78 -8.64 17.59 12.87
N ASN A 79 -8.27 18.39 11.85
CA ASN A 79 -9.09 18.53 10.65
C ASN A 79 -8.89 17.39 9.63
N VAL A 80 -7.85 16.57 9.81
CA VAL A 80 -7.48 15.51 8.86
C VAL A 80 -7.59 14.10 9.43
N THR A 81 -7.76 13.94 10.75
CA THR A 81 -7.85 12.63 11.44
C THR A 81 -8.92 11.73 10.82
N LYS A 82 -10.03 12.28 10.35
CA LYS A 82 -11.13 11.54 9.69
C LYS A 82 -10.70 10.71 8.46
N TYR A 83 -9.58 11.05 7.84
CA TYR A 83 -9.06 10.33 6.66
C TYR A 83 -8.34 9.03 7.01
N PHE A 84 -8.16 8.75 8.30
CA PHE A 84 -7.49 7.55 8.79
C PHE A 84 -8.46 6.54 9.43
N ASP A 85 -9.74 6.90 9.63
CA ASP A 85 -10.73 6.07 10.34
C ASP A 85 -11.06 4.75 9.62
N ASP A 86 -11.13 4.77 8.29
CA ASP A 86 -11.53 3.62 7.45
C ASP A 86 -10.36 3.05 6.62
N THR A 87 -9.10 3.33 7.02
CA THR A 87 -7.92 2.85 6.30
C THR A 87 -7.57 1.41 6.67
N THR A 88 -7.02 0.65 5.71
CA THR A 88 -6.47 -0.68 6.02
C THR A 88 -5.08 -0.56 6.65
N VAL A 89 -4.27 0.39 6.15
CA VAL A 89 -2.96 0.72 6.71
C VAL A 89 -2.57 2.15 6.34
N ALA A 90 -2.01 2.89 7.29
CA ALA A 90 -1.47 4.23 7.07
C ALA A 90 0.04 4.27 7.29
N VAL A 91 0.76 4.90 6.35
CA VAL A 91 2.23 4.99 6.30
C VAL A 91 2.66 6.45 6.27
N GLY A 92 3.60 6.85 7.14
CA GLY A 92 4.19 8.19 7.16
C GLY A 92 5.71 8.15 7.26
N ASN A 93 6.38 9.26 6.87
CA ASN A 93 7.81 9.40 7.06
C ASN A 93 8.11 10.23 8.32
N LEU A 94 8.78 9.62 9.32
CA LEU A 94 9.23 10.32 10.52
C LEU A 94 10.60 10.96 10.28
N GLU A 95 10.60 12.21 9.84
CA GLU A 95 11.83 12.94 9.48
C GLU A 95 12.41 13.72 10.65
N THR A 96 12.60 13.04 11.77
CA THR A 96 13.20 13.54 13.00
C THR A 96 13.70 12.38 13.84
N THR A 97 14.56 12.66 14.84
CA THR A 97 14.87 11.69 15.89
C THR A 97 13.99 11.92 17.12
N LEU A 98 13.73 10.85 17.87
CA LEU A 98 13.11 10.86 19.21
C LEU A 98 14.21 10.50 20.24
N ALA A 99 15.23 11.37 20.32
CA ALA A 99 16.42 11.08 21.12
C ALA A 99 16.28 11.44 22.62
N GLY A 100 15.12 11.98 23.01
CA GLY A 100 14.73 12.29 24.38
C GLY A 100 15.09 13.69 24.83
N ALA A 101 14.45 14.13 25.92
CA ALA A 101 14.60 15.45 26.53
C ALA A 101 16.04 15.71 27.02
N ASP A 102 16.76 14.69 27.49
CA ASP A 102 18.12 14.81 28.00
C ASP A 102 19.13 15.30 26.95
N ARG A 103 18.81 15.13 25.65
CA ARG A 103 19.61 15.62 24.53
C ARG A 103 19.16 16.99 24.04
N GLY A 104 18.14 17.57 24.66
CA GLY A 104 17.52 18.82 24.26
C GLY A 104 16.73 18.68 22.95
N TYR A 105 15.46 19.09 22.97
CA TYR A 105 14.65 19.17 21.76
C TYR A 105 15.15 20.27 20.84
N SER A 106 15.17 20.01 19.55
CA SER A 106 15.72 20.92 18.53
C SER A 106 15.07 20.68 17.17
N GLY A 107 14.91 21.76 16.41
CA GLY A 107 14.59 21.73 14.98
C GLY A 107 15.84 21.77 14.12
N TYR A 108 15.70 22.36 12.91
CA TYR A 108 16.81 22.51 11.98
C TYR A 108 18.06 23.14 12.62
N PRO A 109 19.30 22.66 12.32
CA PRO A 109 19.63 21.66 11.30
C PRO A 109 19.68 20.22 11.82
N THR A 110 19.51 19.96 13.11
CA THR A 110 19.58 18.61 13.70
C THR A 110 18.37 18.40 14.60
N PHE A 111 17.43 17.60 14.10
CA PHE A 111 16.12 17.42 14.73
C PHE A 111 16.16 16.44 15.90
N ASN A 112 15.44 16.81 16.95
CA ASN A 112 15.09 15.97 18.08
C ASN A 112 13.75 16.40 18.63
N SER A 113 12.74 15.58 18.44
CA SER A 113 11.35 15.89 18.80
C SER A 113 10.92 15.22 20.10
N PRO A 114 9.89 15.75 20.79
CA PRO A 114 9.21 15.04 21.86
C PRO A 114 8.62 13.71 21.39
N ASP A 115 8.63 12.71 22.25
CA ASP A 115 8.13 11.35 21.95
C ASP A 115 6.62 11.38 21.65
N GLU A 116 5.90 12.32 22.22
CA GLU A 116 4.47 12.54 22.04
C GLU A 116 4.09 12.78 20.59
N LEU A 117 5.01 13.28 19.75
CA LEU A 117 4.77 13.38 18.31
C LEU A 117 4.43 12.01 17.68
N ALA A 118 5.21 10.98 18.01
CA ALA A 118 4.93 9.63 17.49
C ALA A 118 3.64 9.05 18.08
N TYR A 119 3.39 9.33 19.36
CA TYR A 119 2.14 8.93 20.02
C TYR A 119 0.92 9.56 19.32
N ASP A 120 0.94 10.88 19.07
CA ASP A 120 -0.18 11.59 18.45
C ASP A 120 -0.38 11.22 16.96
N LEU A 121 0.71 10.91 16.24
CA LEU A 121 0.61 10.34 14.90
C LEU A 121 -0.08 8.98 14.91
N LYS A 122 0.24 8.13 15.91
CA LYS A 122 -0.44 6.84 16.08
C LYS A 122 -1.92 7.01 16.42
N GLU A 123 -2.23 7.87 17.39
CA GLU A 123 -3.62 8.13 17.78
C GLU A 123 -4.43 8.77 16.62
N MET A 124 -3.78 9.48 15.70
CA MET A 124 -4.39 9.93 14.46
C MET A 124 -4.71 8.77 13.51
N GLY A 125 -3.99 7.64 13.58
CA GLY A 125 -4.22 6.46 12.78
C GLY A 125 -3.02 5.96 11.96
N ILE A 126 -1.80 6.48 12.21
CA ILE A 126 -0.59 5.98 11.53
C ILE A 126 -0.16 4.64 12.11
N ASP A 127 -0.06 3.62 11.25
CA ASP A 127 0.34 2.25 11.60
C ASP A 127 1.84 2.00 11.43
N ILE A 128 2.44 2.65 10.42
CA ILE A 128 3.83 2.43 10.02
C ILE A 128 4.52 3.78 9.87
N LEU A 129 5.66 3.94 10.55
CA LEU A 129 6.56 5.07 10.33
C LEU A 129 7.83 4.60 9.63
N THR A 130 8.12 5.18 8.47
CA THR A 130 9.39 5.00 7.77
C THR A 130 10.44 5.91 8.41
N THR A 131 11.64 5.38 8.62
CA THR A 131 12.68 6.02 9.43
C THR A 131 13.99 6.26 8.68
N ALA A 132 14.16 5.70 7.46
CA ALA A 132 15.32 6.01 6.63
C ALA A 132 15.11 7.34 5.91
N ASN A 133 15.70 8.38 6.45
CA ASN A 133 15.74 9.73 5.89
C ASN A 133 17.07 10.41 6.25
N ASN A 134 17.32 11.60 5.69
CA ASN A 134 18.57 12.32 5.90
C ASN A 134 18.74 12.83 7.35
N HIS A 135 17.67 12.87 8.16
CA HIS A 135 17.68 13.29 9.56
C HIS A 135 17.72 12.14 10.58
N CYS A 136 17.74 10.88 10.14
CA CYS A 136 17.70 9.72 11.04
C CYS A 136 18.91 9.61 11.99
N LEU A 137 20.03 10.23 11.64
CA LEU A 137 21.26 10.25 12.46
C LEU A 137 21.54 11.59 13.14
N ASP A 138 20.61 12.54 13.18
CA ASP A 138 20.82 13.88 13.74
C ASP A 138 21.29 13.88 15.21
N LYS A 139 20.91 12.87 15.96
CA LYS A 139 21.42 12.63 17.33
C LYS A 139 22.32 11.38 17.42
N GLY A 140 22.97 11.04 16.29
CA GLY A 140 23.84 9.89 16.19
C GLY A 140 23.10 8.56 16.31
N TYR A 141 23.87 7.47 16.29
CA TYR A 141 23.29 6.13 16.37
C TYR A 141 22.43 5.90 17.63
N THR A 142 22.84 6.41 18.79
CA THR A 142 22.05 6.26 20.01
C THR A 142 20.73 7.02 19.97
N GLY A 143 20.66 8.10 19.18
CA GLY A 143 19.40 8.79 18.90
C GLY A 143 18.49 7.95 18.01
N LEU A 144 19.05 7.38 16.93
CA LEU A 144 18.37 6.44 16.06
C LEU A 144 17.83 5.23 16.84
N GLU A 145 18.69 4.55 17.62
CA GLU A 145 18.32 3.39 18.43
C GLU A 145 17.17 3.73 19.39
N ARG A 146 17.23 4.90 20.06
CA ARG A 146 16.15 5.35 20.94
C ARG A 146 14.86 5.63 20.18
N THR A 147 14.95 6.23 19.00
CA THR A 147 13.77 6.48 18.16
C THR A 147 13.02 5.18 17.89
N LEU A 148 13.72 4.12 17.48
CA LEU A 148 13.09 2.82 17.22
C LEU A 148 12.50 2.21 18.50
N ASN A 149 13.17 2.36 19.65
CA ASN A 149 12.61 1.88 20.93
C ASN A 149 11.31 2.61 21.31
N VAL A 150 11.22 3.92 21.05
CA VAL A 150 9.99 4.70 21.29
C VAL A 150 8.86 4.23 20.38
N LEU A 151 9.16 3.96 19.10
CA LEU A 151 8.16 3.43 18.17
C LEU A 151 7.65 2.06 18.60
N ASP A 152 8.57 1.17 19.06
CA ASP A 152 8.20 -0.13 19.62
C ASP A 152 7.33 0.01 20.88
N ASP A 153 7.70 0.91 21.80
CA ASP A 153 6.96 1.16 23.04
C ASP A 153 5.52 1.64 22.77
N TYR A 154 5.32 2.41 21.71
CA TYR A 154 3.99 2.84 21.26
C TYR A 154 3.30 1.83 20.33
N GLY A 155 3.98 0.73 19.94
CA GLY A 155 3.44 -0.30 19.07
C GLY A 155 3.26 0.18 17.62
N ILE A 156 4.11 1.11 17.17
CA ILE A 156 4.16 1.61 15.79
C ILE A 156 5.15 0.75 15.02
N ALA A 157 4.71 0.12 13.94
CA ALA A 157 5.63 -0.60 13.07
C ALA A 157 6.56 0.38 12.34
N HIS A 158 7.81 -0.04 12.10
CA HIS A 158 8.78 0.84 11.46
C HIS A 158 9.71 0.06 10.52
N THR A 159 10.27 0.75 9.54
CA THR A 159 11.25 0.21 8.59
C THR A 159 12.19 1.30 8.07
N GLY A 160 13.39 0.90 7.63
CA GLY A 160 14.36 1.79 7.01
C GLY A 160 15.61 2.02 7.84
N THR A 161 15.51 2.04 9.18
CA THR A 161 16.68 2.05 10.08
C THR A 161 16.62 0.86 11.01
N SER A 162 17.77 0.43 11.56
CA SER A 162 17.88 -0.83 12.29
C SER A 162 18.92 -0.78 13.41
N ARG A 163 18.68 -1.59 14.45
CA ARG A 163 19.58 -1.73 15.62
C ARG A 163 20.57 -2.87 15.46
N SER A 164 20.34 -3.76 14.47
CA SER A 164 21.20 -4.91 14.18
C SER A 164 21.13 -5.32 12.70
N GLU A 165 22.06 -6.15 12.24
CA GLU A 165 22.00 -6.76 10.91
C GLU A 165 20.79 -7.67 10.74
N GLU A 166 20.38 -8.36 11.79
CA GLU A 166 19.17 -9.20 11.79
C GLU A 166 17.93 -8.34 11.55
N GLU A 167 17.79 -7.23 12.27
CA GLU A 167 16.67 -6.30 12.11
C GLU A 167 16.65 -5.68 10.70
N ARG A 168 17.81 -5.23 10.18
CA ARG A 168 17.94 -4.71 8.80
C ARG A 168 17.47 -5.72 7.76
N ASN A 169 17.80 -6.98 7.98
CA ASN A 169 17.48 -8.05 7.05
C ASN A 169 16.06 -8.62 7.25
N THR A 170 15.32 -8.19 8.27
CA THR A 170 13.93 -8.61 8.49
C THR A 170 12.98 -7.73 7.68
N ILE A 171 12.21 -8.34 6.79
CA ILE A 171 11.19 -7.61 6.02
C ILE A 171 9.99 -7.30 6.93
N LEU A 172 9.56 -6.04 6.97
CA LEU A 172 8.31 -5.69 7.62
C LEU A 172 7.13 -6.21 6.80
N MET A 173 6.54 -7.29 7.27
CA MET A 173 5.37 -7.92 6.65
C MET A 173 4.12 -7.63 7.46
N LYS A 174 3.02 -7.29 6.78
CA LYS A 174 1.67 -7.16 7.34
C LYS A 174 0.69 -8.01 6.53
N ASP A 175 -0.27 -8.61 7.21
CA ASP A 175 -1.45 -9.20 6.55
C ASP A 175 -2.54 -8.13 6.53
N LEU A 176 -2.86 -7.64 5.35
CA LEU A 176 -3.89 -6.63 5.11
C LEU A 176 -5.13 -7.33 4.52
N ASN A 177 -6.03 -7.76 5.39
CA ASN A 177 -7.25 -8.48 4.98
C ASN A 177 -6.97 -9.70 4.08
N GLY A 178 -5.89 -10.46 4.33
CA GLY A 178 -5.49 -11.61 3.54
C GLY A 178 -4.58 -11.29 2.35
N ILE A 179 -4.10 -10.04 2.21
CA ILE A 179 -3.05 -9.64 1.27
C ILE A 179 -1.75 -9.48 2.05
N LYS A 180 -0.79 -10.39 1.86
CA LYS A 180 0.53 -10.28 2.47
C LYS A 180 1.30 -9.14 1.85
N THR A 181 1.54 -8.09 2.61
CA THR A 181 2.15 -6.85 2.15
C THR A 181 3.49 -6.63 2.81
N ALA A 182 4.53 -6.40 2.01
CA ALA A 182 5.86 -6.00 2.48
C ALA A 182 6.02 -4.49 2.44
N PHE A 183 6.69 -3.93 3.46
CA PHE A 183 7.04 -2.50 3.53
C PHE A 183 8.55 -2.34 3.64
N LEU A 184 9.11 -1.55 2.72
CA LEU A 184 10.53 -1.26 2.63
C LEU A 184 10.76 0.25 2.64
N CYS A 185 11.93 0.72 3.11
CA CYS A 185 12.26 2.13 3.10
C CYS A 185 13.76 2.36 2.90
N TYR A 186 14.11 3.37 2.09
CA TYR A 186 15.49 3.72 1.75
C TYR A 186 15.67 5.24 1.66
N THR A 187 16.90 5.71 1.96
CA THR A 187 17.28 7.14 1.86
C THR A 187 18.53 7.36 1.03
N TYR A 188 18.61 8.53 0.39
CA TYR A 188 19.81 8.94 -0.37
C TYR A 188 21.04 9.21 0.52
N GLY A 189 20.84 9.51 1.81
CA GLY A 189 21.94 9.87 2.68
C GLY A 189 21.50 10.30 4.08
N THR A 190 22.46 10.84 4.84
CA THR A 190 22.33 11.20 6.25
C THR A 190 22.90 12.60 6.54
N ASN A 191 22.71 13.55 5.63
CA ASN A 191 23.22 14.94 5.74
C ASN A 191 24.70 15.05 6.04
N GLY A 192 25.51 14.08 5.54
CA GLY A 192 26.94 14.02 5.78
C GLY A 192 27.34 13.55 7.18
N ILE A 193 26.40 13.15 8.02
CA ILE A 193 26.69 12.48 9.29
C ILE A 193 27.08 11.03 8.98
N PRO A 194 28.31 10.61 9.29
CA PRO A 194 28.75 9.27 8.92
C PRO A 194 28.02 8.19 9.73
N ILE A 195 27.60 7.12 9.07
CA ILE A 195 27.16 5.90 9.74
C ILE A 195 28.37 5.35 10.50
N PRO A 196 28.25 5.06 11.81
CA PRO A 196 29.39 4.59 12.60
C PRO A 196 29.93 3.25 12.09
N SER A 197 31.25 3.12 12.08
CA SER A 197 31.92 1.86 11.70
C SER A 197 31.43 0.68 12.53
N GLY A 198 31.15 -0.44 11.86
CA GLY A 198 30.54 -1.65 12.46
C GLY A 198 29.05 -1.54 12.72
N ARG A 199 28.40 -0.49 12.19
CA ARG A 199 26.96 -0.27 12.25
C ARG A 199 26.37 0.11 10.88
N GLU A 200 26.99 -0.39 9.82
CA GLU A 200 26.58 -0.15 8.43
C GLU A 200 25.15 -0.61 8.16
N TYR A 201 24.63 -1.49 9.00
CA TYR A 201 23.25 -1.96 9.00
C TYR A 201 22.24 -0.90 9.48
N SER A 202 22.69 0.17 10.13
CA SER A 202 21.76 1.05 10.88
C SER A 202 20.88 1.93 10.00
N VAL A 203 21.24 2.17 8.74
CA VAL A 203 20.47 2.97 7.80
C VAL A 203 20.44 2.29 6.43
N ASN A 204 19.24 2.10 5.89
CA ASN A 204 19.06 1.62 4.52
C ASN A 204 19.34 2.75 3.53
N LEU A 205 20.56 2.86 3.07
CA LEU A 205 20.92 3.75 1.97
C LEU A 205 20.38 3.19 0.64
N ILE A 206 20.11 4.09 -0.32
CA ILE A 206 19.77 3.72 -1.70
C ILE A 206 21.01 3.03 -2.32
N ASP A 207 20.91 1.72 -2.43
CA ASP A 207 21.86 0.83 -3.10
C ASP A 207 21.05 -0.19 -3.92
N LYS A 208 21.20 -0.18 -5.23
CA LYS A 208 20.37 -0.99 -6.14
C LYS A 208 20.52 -2.48 -5.90
N ASP A 209 21.71 -2.95 -5.52
CA ASP A 209 21.95 -4.37 -5.28
C ASP A 209 21.25 -4.80 -3.98
N PHE A 210 21.39 -4.01 -2.90
CA PHE A 210 20.70 -4.26 -1.65
C PHE A 210 19.17 -4.14 -1.78
N ILE A 211 18.68 -3.13 -2.48
CA ILE A 211 17.23 -2.97 -2.75
C ILE A 211 16.70 -4.21 -3.48
N LYS A 212 17.41 -4.67 -4.51
CA LYS A 212 16.99 -5.85 -5.26
C LYS A 212 16.96 -7.10 -4.38
N GLU A 213 17.98 -7.30 -3.53
CA GLU A 213 18.02 -8.40 -2.56
C GLU A 213 16.79 -8.37 -1.62
N GLN A 214 16.43 -7.19 -1.10
CA GLN A 214 15.28 -7.05 -0.20
C GLN A 214 13.95 -7.28 -0.93
N LEU A 215 13.79 -6.81 -2.17
CA LEU A 215 12.60 -7.04 -2.99
C LEU A 215 12.44 -8.53 -3.33
N ASP A 216 13.53 -9.21 -3.67
CA ASP A 216 13.50 -10.65 -3.95
C ASP A 216 13.17 -11.44 -2.67
N LYS A 217 13.76 -11.07 -1.54
CA LYS A 217 13.47 -11.66 -0.23
C LYS A 217 12.00 -11.47 0.17
N ALA A 218 11.42 -10.27 -0.01
CA ALA A 218 10.02 -10.03 0.26
C ALA A 218 9.12 -11.00 -0.52
N LYS A 219 9.41 -11.21 -1.81
CA LYS A 219 8.69 -12.19 -2.64
C LYS A 219 8.89 -13.63 -2.15
N GLU A 220 10.12 -14.01 -1.78
CA GLU A 220 10.42 -15.33 -1.23
C GLU A 220 9.69 -15.60 0.10
N GLU A 221 9.49 -14.57 0.93
CA GLU A 221 8.71 -14.64 2.16
C GLU A 221 7.19 -14.59 1.92
N GLY A 222 6.78 -14.46 0.66
CA GLY A 222 5.39 -14.56 0.21
C GLY A 222 4.65 -13.24 0.17
N ALA A 223 5.35 -12.12 0.00
CA ALA A 223 4.69 -10.84 -0.26
C ALA A 223 3.93 -10.90 -1.59
N GLU A 224 2.66 -10.54 -1.54
CA GLU A 224 1.77 -10.40 -2.70
C GLU A 224 1.73 -8.94 -3.18
N LEU A 225 2.00 -8.01 -2.27
CA LEU A 225 2.07 -6.56 -2.50
C LEU A 225 3.34 -6.01 -1.86
N ILE A 226 4.08 -5.17 -2.56
CA ILE A 226 5.31 -4.55 -2.05
C ILE A 226 5.20 -3.03 -2.13
N VAL A 227 5.23 -2.39 -0.96
CA VAL A 227 5.23 -0.93 -0.78
C VAL A 227 6.63 -0.47 -0.44
N VAL A 228 7.17 0.48 -1.20
CA VAL A 228 8.51 1.02 -0.99
C VAL A 228 8.43 2.52 -0.72
N SER A 229 8.91 2.96 0.44
CA SER A 229 9.07 4.37 0.75
C SER A 229 10.47 4.84 0.37
N MET A 230 10.54 5.95 -0.37
CA MET A 230 11.80 6.48 -0.89
C MET A 230 12.00 7.91 -0.40
N HIS A 231 13.12 8.14 0.31
CA HIS A 231 13.55 9.47 0.72
C HIS A 231 14.67 9.92 -0.22
N TRP A 232 14.30 10.67 -1.28
CA TRP A 232 15.11 10.89 -2.47
C TRP A 232 14.87 12.24 -3.15
N GLY A 233 15.60 12.51 -4.23
CA GLY A 233 15.40 13.69 -5.08
C GLY A 233 16.16 14.92 -4.60
N ALA A 234 15.59 16.09 -4.83
CA ALA A 234 16.20 17.37 -4.49
C ALA A 234 15.17 18.29 -3.83
N GLU A 235 15.56 18.90 -2.71
CA GLU A 235 14.71 19.82 -1.96
C GLU A 235 14.13 20.92 -2.84
N TYR A 236 12.85 21.24 -2.61
CA TYR A 236 12.08 22.36 -3.20
C TYR A 236 11.87 22.25 -4.72
N ARG A 237 12.03 21.09 -5.31
CA ARG A 237 11.71 20.83 -6.72
C ARG A 237 10.31 20.25 -6.87
N LEU A 238 9.55 20.82 -7.83
CA LEU A 238 8.17 20.39 -8.13
C LEU A 238 8.09 19.28 -9.19
N LYS A 239 9.25 18.81 -9.66
CA LYS A 239 9.34 17.74 -10.68
C LYS A 239 10.44 16.78 -10.28
N PRO A 240 10.23 15.50 -10.50
CA PRO A 240 11.23 14.49 -10.19
C PRO A 240 12.52 14.74 -10.96
N THR A 241 13.62 14.36 -10.37
CA THR A 241 14.92 14.27 -11.04
C THR A 241 14.97 13.01 -11.89
N THR A 242 15.84 12.97 -12.87
CA THR A 242 16.07 11.76 -13.69
C THR A 242 16.45 10.55 -12.80
N GLU A 243 17.18 10.80 -11.70
CA GLU A 243 17.54 9.75 -10.75
C GLU A 243 16.31 9.14 -10.05
N GLN A 244 15.32 9.96 -9.67
CA GLN A 244 14.05 9.47 -9.12
C GLN A 244 13.28 8.65 -10.16
N GLU A 245 13.21 9.13 -11.41
CA GLU A 245 12.54 8.42 -12.51
C GLU A 245 13.19 7.07 -12.81
N ASP A 246 14.53 7.01 -12.88
CA ASP A 246 15.32 5.79 -13.10
C ASP A 246 15.19 4.80 -11.92
N LEU A 247 15.13 5.31 -10.68
CA LEU A 247 14.94 4.47 -9.50
C LEU A 247 13.50 3.93 -9.43
N ALA A 248 12.50 4.73 -9.77
CA ALA A 248 11.11 4.26 -9.84
C ALA A 248 10.96 3.13 -10.87
N GLU A 249 11.54 3.29 -12.06
CA GLU A 249 11.56 2.22 -13.06
C GLU A 249 12.27 0.96 -12.54
N PHE A 250 13.44 1.13 -11.91
CA PHE A 250 14.18 0.02 -11.32
C PHE A 250 13.37 -0.71 -10.24
N LEU A 251 12.73 0.00 -9.33
CA LEU A 251 11.91 -0.56 -8.25
C LEU A 251 10.73 -1.36 -8.81
N ILE A 252 9.97 -0.78 -9.73
CA ILE A 252 8.82 -1.45 -10.36
C ILE A 252 9.28 -2.68 -11.13
N LYS A 253 10.36 -2.57 -11.92
CA LYS A 253 10.94 -3.70 -12.66
C LYS A 253 11.31 -4.85 -11.74
N ASN A 254 11.78 -4.57 -10.52
CA ASN A 254 12.19 -5.57 -9.54
C ASN A 254 11.09 -5.98 -8.56
N GLY A 255 9.85 -5.50 -8.71
CA GLY A 255 8.70 -6.05 -8.00
C GLY A 255 7.99 -5.09 -7.02
N ALA A 256 8.40 -3.83 -6.92
CA ALA A 256 7.62 -2.84 -6.17
C ALA A 256 6.29 -2.56 -6.88
N ASP A 257 5.20 -2.47 -6.12
CA ASP A 257 3.86 -2.17 -6.62
C ASP A 257 3.48 -0.71 -6.34
N VAL A 258 3.81 -0.21 -5.15
CA VAL A 258 3.51 1.14 -4.69
C VAL A 258 4.80 1.81 -4.21
N ILE A 259 5.11 3.00 -4.73
CA ILE A 259 6.25 3.80 -4.32
C ILE A 259 5.76 5.11 -3.72
N LEU A 260 6.13 5.35 -2.44
CA LEU A 260 5.82 6.54 -1.67
C LEU A 260 7.06 7.41 -1.53
N GLY A 261 7.12 8.52 -2.30
CA GLY A 261 8.25 9.44 -2.29
C GLY A 261 8.15 10.53 -1.23
N ASN A 262 9.33 10.96 -0.72
CA ASN A 262 9.53 11.95 0.34
C ASN A 262 10.82 12.74 0.06
N HIS A 263 11.17 13.73 0.89
CA HIS A 263 12.40 14.52 0.89
C HIS A 263 12.32 15.88 0.21
N SER A 264 11.64 16.04 -0.90
CA SER A 264 11.66 17.34 -1.60
C SER A 264 10.98 18.45 -0.81
N HIS A 265 10.25 18.13 0.26
CA HIS A 265 9.46 19.02 1.13
C HIS A 265 8.33 19.77 0.41
N VAL A 266 8.10 19.42 -0.83
CA VAL A 266 7.02 19.95 -1.70
C VAL A 266 6.38 18.77 -2.42
N PRO A 267 5.10 18.85 -2.82
CA PRO A 267 4.51 17.82 -3.66
C PRO A 267 5.24 17.67 -4.99
N GLU A 268 5.32 16.45 -5.49
CA GLU A 268 5.76 16.10 -6.85
C GLU A 268 4.69 15.22 -7.51
N PRO A 269 4.74 15.03 -8.84
CA PRO A 269 3.73 14.26 -9.58
C PRO A 269 3.54 12.83 -9.08
N MET A 270 2.36 12.27 -9.37
CA MET A 270 2.09 10.85 -9.27
C MET A 270 1.70 10.25 -10.62
N GLU A 271 2.00 8.97 -10.83
CA GLU A 271 1.67 8.25 -12.06
C GLU A 271 1.53 6.74 -11.86
N MET A 272 0.76 6.09 -12.73
CA MET A 272 0.96 4.67 -13.03
C MET A 272 2.09 4.54 -14.04
N LYS A 273 3.15 3.86 -13.65
CA LYS A 273 4.35 3.68 -14.48
C LYS A 273 4.41 2.27 -15.03
N THR A 274 4.42 2.16 -16.36
CA THR A 274 4.61 0.88 -17.05
C THR A 274 6.07 0.68 -17.41
N VAL A 275 6.65 -0.44 -17.02
CA VAL A 275 8.05 -0.80 -17.32
C VAL A 275 8.11 -2.08 -18.13
N THR A 276 9.12 -2.19 -19.03
CA THR A 276 9.36 -3.42 -19.79
C THR A 276 10.35 -4.32 -19.05
N LEU A 277 9.96 -5.57 -18.82
CA LEU A 277 10.79 -6.59 -18.19
C LEU A 277 11.78 -7.19 -19.19
N ASP A 278 12.77 -7.95 -18.68
CA ASP A 278 13.84 -8.52 -19.50
C ASP A 278 13.34 -9.60 -20.50
N ASP A 279 12.19 -10.21 -20.22
CA ASP A 279 11.52 -11.16 -21.10
C ASP A 279 10.62 -10.51 -22.16
N GLY A 280 10.53 -9.17 -22.16
CA GLY A 280 9.72 -8.37 -23.09
C GLY A 280 8.27 -8.16 -22.66
N THR A 281 7.84 -8.74 -21.53
CA THR A 281 6.54 -8.43 -20.93
C THR A 281 6.56 -7.06 -20.24
N THR A 282 5.40 -6.57 -19.79
CA THR A 282 5.31 -5.30 -19.07
C THR A 282 4.80 -5.52 -17.65
N ARG A 283 5.20 -4.61 -16.75
CA ARG A 283 4.69 -4.50 -15.39
C ARG A 283 4.27 -3.07 -15.12
N GLU A 284 3.15 -2.89 -14.45
CA GLU A 284 2.70 -1.58 -13.95
C GLU A 284 2.94 -1.49 -12.44
N GLY A 285 3.25 -0.28 -11.97
CA GLY A 285 3.32 0.08 -10.56
C GLY A 285 2.96 1.54 -10.37
N PHE A 286 2.52 1.89 -9.18
CA PHE A 286 2.21 3.27 -8.81
C PHE A 286 3.42 3.96 -8.20
N VAL A 287 3.62 5.23 -8.54
CA VAL A 287 4.60 6.10 -7.89
C VAL A 287 4.00 7.48 -7.65
N ILE A 288 4.18 8.01 -6.44
CA ILE A 288 4.19 9.44 -6.16
C ILE A 288 5.61 9.84 -5.80
N TYR A 289 6.16 10.82 -6.51
CA TYR A 289 7.57 11.16 -6.34
C TYR A 289 7.86 11.93 -5.04
N SER A 290 6.91 12.72 -4.55
CA SER A 290 6.92 13.30 -3.20
C SER A 290 5.51 13.71 -2.76
N MET A 291 5.20 13.46 -1.49
CA MET A 291 3.95 13.88 -0.87
C MET A 291 4.09 15.26 -0.16
N GLY A 292 5.30 15.85 -0.14
CA GLY A 292 5.58 17.09 0.57
C GLY A 292 5.67 16.92 2.09
N ASN A 293 5.67 18.03 2.83
CA ASN A 293 5.66 18.00 4.29
C ASN A 293 4.25 17.72 4.82
N PHE A 294 4.04 16.55 5.45
CA PHE A 294 2.76 16.34 6.13
C PHE A 294 2.56 17.41 7.22
N PHE A 295 3.63 17.67 7.99
CA PHE A 295 3.62 18.79 8.91
C PHE A 295 5.04 19.34 9.11
N SER A 296 5.18 20.66 9.11
CA SER A 296 6.47 21.34 9.34
C SER A 296 6.24 22.80 9.71
N ALA A 297 7.31 23.55 9.96
CA ALA A 297 7.26 25.00 10.07
C ALA A 297 8.11 25.71 8.99
N GLN A 298 8.37 25.03 7.88
CA GLN A 298 9.02 25.63 6.72
C GLN A 298 8.14 26.71 6.09
N THR A 299 8.80 27.70 5.47
CA THR A 299 8.12 28.87 4.88
C THR A 299 8.49 29.13 3.43
N ASP A 300 9.33 28.27 2.85
CA ASP A 300 9.67 28.31 1.44
C ASP A 300 8.43 28.04 0.58
N ASN A 301 8.48 28.45 -0.68
CA ASN A 301 7.37 28.26 -1.59
C ASN A 301 7.02 26.78 -1.69
N TYR A 302 5.73 26.45 -1.64
CA TYR A 302 5.13 25.10 -1.74
C TYR A 302 5.42 24.15 -0.56
N THR A 303 6.26 24.53 0.43
CA THR A 303 6.57 23.65 1.58
C THR A 303 5.42 23.50 2.57
N ARG A 304 4.36 24.27 2.40
CA ARG A 304 3.10 24.17 3.15
C ARG A 304 2.01 23.42 2.40
N ASP A 305 2.24 23.15 1.10
CA ASP A 305 1.36 22.35 0.27
C ASP A 305 1.71 20.88 0.49
N THR A 306 0.72 20.07 0.81
CA THR A 306 0.87 18.63 1.05
C THR A 306 -0.43 17.90 0.68
N LEU A 307 -0.43 16.61 0.84
CA LEU A 307 -1.59 15.78 0.56
C LEU A 307 -1.64 14.54 1.48
N ILE A 308 -2.82 13.98 1.60
CA ILE A 308 -3.04 12.64 2.13
C ILE A 308 -3.38 11.76 0.93
N LEU A 309 -2.48 10.86 0.58
CA LEU A 309 -2.64 9.91 -0.52
C LEU A 309 -3.52 8.74 -0.07
N ASN A 310 -4.39 8.26 -0.94
CA ASN A 310 -5.12 7.00 -0.77
C ASN A 310 -4.94 6.13 -2.01
N VAL A 311 -4.35 4.93 -1.83
CA VAL A 311 -4.16 3.93 -2.89
C VAL A 311 -5.08 2.75 -2.61
N GLU A 312 -6.07 2.54 -3.47
CA GLU A 312 -6.97 1.40 -3.44
C GLU A 312 -6.34 0.25 -4.22
N VAL A 313 -6.12 -0.86 -3.54
CA VAL A 313 -5.52 -2.08 -4.10
C VAL A 313 -6.53 -3.20 -4.03
N ARG A 314 -6.72 -3.92 -5.15
CA ARG A 314 -7.60 -5.08 -5.27
C ARG A 314 -6.79 -6.35 -5.45
N LYS A 315 -7.19 -7.41 -4.74
CA LYS A 315 -6.82 -8.78 -5.03
C LYS A 315 -8.03 -9.51 -5.60
N ASN A 316 -7.94 -9.93 -6.85
CA ASN A 316 -9.00 -10.71 -7.47
C ASN A 316 -9.15 -12.07 -6.78
N GLY A 317 -10.36 -12.38 -6.30
CA GLY A 317 -10.64 -13.58 -5.52
C GLY A 317 -10.40 -14.89 -6.29
N THR A 318 -10.60 -14.88 -7.60
CA THR A 318 -10.46 -16.06 -8.46
C THR A 318 -9.01 -16.28 -8.90
N THR A 319 -8.32 -15.22 -9.35
CA THR A 319 -6.97 -15.32 -9.94
C THR A 319 -5.86 -15.03 -8.95
N GLY A 320 -6.16 -14.38 -7.83
CA GLY A 320 -5.18 -13.87 -6.89
C GLY A 320 -4.36 -12.67 -7.41
N LYS A 321 -4.69 -12.13 -8.60
CA LYS A 321 -3.98 -10.99 -9.21
C LYS A 321 -4.18 -9.74 -8.36
N ILE A 322 -3.09 -9.03 -8.09
CA ILE A 322 -3.10 -7.71 -7.43
C ILE A 322 -3.15 -6.63 -8.50
N THR A 323 -4.04 -5.65 -8.33
CA THR A 323 -4.15 -4.44 -9.16
C THR A 323 -4.29 -3.20 -8.30
N ILE A 324 -3.78 -2.08 -8.79
CA ILE A 324 -4.02 -0.77 -8.20
C ILE A 324 -5.23 -0.18 -8.93
N ASP A 325 -6.36 -0.17 -8.24
CA ASP A 325 -7.62 0.28 -8.82
C ASP A 325 -7.70 1.80 -8.86
N LYS A 326 -7.30 2.46 -7.75
CA LYS A 326 -7.32 3.92 -7.66
C LYS A 326 -6.12 4.46 -6.92
N ALA A 327 -5.71 5.68 -7.30
CA ALA A 327 -4.89 6.53 -6.45
C ALA A 327 -5.51 7.93 -6.44
N THR A 328 -6.02 8.30 -5.28
CA THR A 328 -6.67 9.58 -5.01
C THR A 328 -5.91 10.32 -3.91
N TYR A 329 -6.14 11.61 -3.78
CA TYR A 329 -5.52 12.38 -2.72
C TYR A 329 -6.43 13.49 -2.19
N THR A 330 -6.27 13.80 -0.90
CA THR A 330 -6.87 14.97 -0.27
C THR A 330 -5.81 16.06 -0.19
N PRO A 331 -5.99 17.19 -0.88
CA PRO A 331 -5.09 18.34 -0.75
C PRO A 331 -5.18 18.96 0.64
N VAL A 332 -4.01 19.17 1.26
CA VAL A 332 -3.88 19.69 2.62
C VAL A 332 -2.90 20.86 2.63
N TYR A 333 -3.16 21.85 3.50
CA TYR A 333 -2.29 23.00 3.69
C TYR A 333 -1.85 23.13 5.14
N VAL A 334 -0.53 23.26 5.37
CA VAL A 334 0.05 23.52 6.69
C VAL A 334 -0.12 25.00 7.02
N TYR A 335 -1.17 25.34 7.77
CA TYR A 335 -1.52 26.72 8.09
C TYR A 335 -0.84 27.18 9.37
N ASP A 336 -0.29 28.40 9.37
CA ASP A 336 0.30 29.09 10.52
C ASP A 336 -0.60 30.25 10.91
N ASN A 337 -1.34 30.12 12.01
CA ASN A 337 -2.24 31.10 12.57
C ASN A 337 -1.48 32.31 13.16
N GLY A 338 -0.15 32.27 13.22
CA GLY A 338 0.71 33.34 13.76
C GLY A 338 1.18 33.06 15.19
N GLN A 339 2.26 33.74 15.57
CA GLN A 339 3.03 33.45 16.80
C GLN A 339 2.24 33.53 18.11
N ASN A 340 1.12 34.26 18.15
CA ASN A 340 0.33 34.46 19.36
C ASN A 340 -0.98 33.64 19.35
N ALA A 341 -1.23 32.84 18.33
CA ALA A 341 -2.40 31.99 18.28
C ALA A 341 -2.24 30.84 19.27
N LYS A 342 -3.33 30.47 19.92
CA LYS A 342 -3.48 29.13 20.49
C LYS A 342 -3.65 28.17 19.30
N ASP A 343 -3.01 27.04 19.30
CA ASP A 343 -3.01 26.11 18.17
C ASP A 343 -2.48 26.83 16.90
N ARG A 344 -1.22 27.19 16.92
CA ARG A 344 -0.57 27.99 15.87
C ARG A 344 -0.55 27.25 14.54
N TYR A 345 -0.18 25.98 14.54
CA TYR A 345 -0.10 25.17 13.35
C TYR A 345 -1.31 24.24 13.23
N GLU A 346 -1.93 24.25 12.06
CA GLU A 346 -3.05 23.38 11.74
C GLU A 346 -2.90 22.82 10.33
N LEU A 347 -3.24 21.55 10.15
CA LEU A 347 -3.45 20.96 8.82
C LEU A 347 -4.86 21.31 8.36
N LEU A 348 -4.97 22.06 7.28
CA LEU A 348 -6.25 22.46 6.72
C LEU A 348 -6.62 21.57 5.53
N ASP A 349 -7.79 20.94 5.62
CA ASP A 349 -8.44 20.26 4.52
C ASP A 349 -8.95 21.32 3.53
N ILE A 350 -8.25 21.48 2.43
CA ILE A 350 -8.47 22.54 1.45
C ILE A 350 -9.87 22.47 0.85
N GLU A 351 -10.28 21.29 0.39
CA GLU A 351 -11.55 21.10 -0.29
C GLU A 351 -12.75 21.25 0.64
N GLN A 352 -12.62 20.73 1.88
CA GLN A 352 -13.67 20.88 2.88
C GLN A 352 -13.90 22.35 3.23
N ILE A 353 -12.81 23.14 3.40
CA ILE A 353 -12.93 24.57 3.70
C ILE A 353 -13.60 25.33 2.55
N ILE A 354 -13.23 25.02 1.30
CA ILE A 354 -13.84 25.63 0.12
C ILE A 354 -15.33 25.32 0.09
N LYS A 355 -15.69 24.06 0.24
CA LYS A 355 -17.09 23.57 0.25
C LYS A 355 -17.91 24.24 1.33
N ASP A 356 -17.41 24.29 2.57
CA ASP A 356 -18.13 24.86 3.70
C ASP A 356 -18.29 26.39 3.53
N TYR A 357 -17.29 27.07 3.00
CA TYR A 357 -17.38 28.50 2.72
C TYR A 357 -18.43 28.81 1.66
N GLU A 358 -18.45 28.08 0.55
CA GLU A 358 -19.43 28.22 -0.54
C GLU A 358 -20.86 27.88 -0.08
N ALA A 359 -21.00 26.98 0.88
CA ALA A 359 -22.28 26.64 1.51
C ALA A 359 -22.73 27.68 2.59
N GLY A 360 -21.87 28.63 2.95
CA GLY A 360 -22.14 29.63 3.99
C GLY A 360 -22.08 29.08 5.42
N SER A 361 -21.41 27.93 5.62
CA SER A 361 -21.25 27.25 6.91
C SER A 361 -19.83 27.32 7.47
N SER A 362 -18.89 27.97 6.77
CA SER A 362 -17.50 28.03 7.17
C SER A 362 -17.25 29.04 8.32
N GLU A 363 -16.40 28.66 9.25
CA GLU A 363 -15.84 29.54 10.28
C GLU A 363 -14.64 30.37 9.77
N TYR A 364 -14.11 30.02 8.58
CA TYR A 364 -12.95 30.67 7.99
C TYR A 364 -13.31 31.93 7.22
N SER A 365 -12.36 32.88 7.19
CA SER A 365 -12.50 34.16 6.50
C SER A 365 -12.42 34.03 4.98
N GLN A 366 -12.93 35.07 4.27
CA GLN A 366 -12.77 35.19 2.80
C GLN A 366 -11.30 35.07 2.36
N SER A 367 -10.36 35.56 3.18
CA SER A 367 -8.95 35.50 2.83
C SER A 367 -8.39 34.08 2.89
N ILE A 368 -8.82 33.27 3.86
CA ILE A 368 -8.46 31.84 3.95
C ILE A 368 -9.10 31.06 2.81
N TYR A 369 -10.39 31.28 2.50
CA TYR A 369 -11.03 30.68 1.34
C TYR A 369 -10.28 30.97 0.04
N ASN A 370 -9.88 32.23 -0.20
CA ASN A 370 -9.13 32.58 -1.40
C ASN A 370 -7.74 31.92 -1.43
N LEU A 371 -7.08 31.81 -0.27
CA LEU A 371 -5.83 31.06 -0.13
C LEU A 371 -6.04 29.61 -0.50
N MET A 372 -7.03 28.92 0.09
CA MET A 372 -7.31 27.51 -0.19
C MET A 372 -7.58 27.26 -1.67
N LYS A 373 -8.32 28.14 -2.34
CA LYS A 373 -8.52 28.03 -3.80
C LYS A 373 -7.23 28.17 -4.61
N SER A 374 -6.32 29.04 -4.17
CA SER A 374 -5.01 29.18 -4.80
C SER A 374 -4.17 27.92 -4.61
N GLU A 375 -4.11 27.40 -3.38
CA GLU A 375 -3.26 26.25 -3.06
C GLU A 375 -3.82 24.98 -3.66
N LEU A 376 -5.16 24.78 -3.71
CA LEU A 376 -5.78 23.68 -4.44
C LEU A 376 -5.30 23.60 -5.90
N ASN A 377 -5.36 24.74 -6.61
CA ASN A 377 -4.94 24.79 -8.01
C ASN A 377 -3.46 24.40 -8.18
N LYS A 378 -2.59 24.85 -7.26
CA LYS A 378 -1.15 24.52 -7.28
C LYS A 378 -0.93 23.03 -7.06
N ILE A 379 -1.54 22.46 -6.02
CA ILE A 379 -1.38 21.02 -5.69
C ILE A 379 -1.86 20.17 -6.87
N VAL A 380 -3.06 20.44 -7.41
CA VAL A 380 -3.60 19.70 -8.56
C VAL A 380 -2.72 19.84 -9.80
N GLU A 381 -2.17 21.02 -10.09
CA GLU A 381 -1.24 21.22 -11.22
C GLU A 381 0.06 20.44 -11.04
N ILE A 382 0.58 20.32 -9.81
CA ILE A 382 1.84 19.66 -9.51
C ILE A 382 1.66 18.14 -9.48
N VAL A 383 0.70 17.66 -8.69
CA VAL A 383 0.49 16.22 -8.44
C VAL A 383 -0.10 15.52 -9.66
N GLY A 384 -0.94 16.22 -10.42
CA GLY A 384 -1.64 15.69 -11.55
C GLY A 384 -3.02 15.11 -11.21
N PRO A 385 -3.70 14.51 -12.19
CA PRO A 385 -5.04 13.97 -11.99
C PRO A 385 -5.01 12.72 -11.12
N GLU A 386 -6.09 12.49 -10.39
CA GLU A 386 -6.35 11.21 -9.73
C GLU A 386 -6.42 10.07 -10.74
N ILE A 387 -6.05 8.88 -10.30
CA ILE A 387 -5.98 7.67 -11.11
C ILE A 387 -7.19 6.80 -10.77
N ASP A 388 -7.93 6.38 -11.79
CA ASP A 388 -9.02 5.40 -11.68
C ASP A 388 -8.87 4.34 -12.78
N ASN A 389 -8.47 3.14 -12.37
CA ASN A 389 -8.27 1.97 -13.24
C ASN A 389 -9.36 0.91 -13.06
N THR A 390 -10.43 1.20 -12.32
CA THR A 390 -11.48 0.20 -12.01
C THR A 390 -12.12 -0.40 -13.26
N ALA A 391 -12.24 0.38 -14.34
CA ALA A 391 -12.75 -0.13 -15.62
C ALA A 391 -11.82 -1.17 -16.25
N LYS A 392 -10.49 -1.02 -16.13
CA LYS A 392 -9.52 -2.00 -16.64
C LYS A 392 -9.55 -3.31 -15.86
N SER A 393 -9.70 -3.23 -14.54
CA SER A 393 -9.77 -4.40 -13.67
C SER A 393 -11.06 -5.21 -13.87
N SER A 394 -12.18 -4.56 -14.21
CA SER A 394 -13.45 -5.23 -14.52
C SER A 394 -13.40 -5.95 -15.88
N ASP A 395 -12.82 -5.33 -16.90
CA ASP A 395 -12.71 -5.93 -18.24
C ASP A 395 -11.83 -7.19 -18.24
N GLU A 396 -10.74 -7.20 -17.45
CA GLU A 396 -9.91 -8.39 -17.29
C GLU A 396 -10.64 -9.53 -16.54
N SER A 397 -11.46 -9.22 -15.54
CA SER A 397 -12.26 -10.20 -14.81
C SER A 397 -13.36 -10.80 -15.69
N ASP A 398 -14.01 -10.00 -16.52
CA ASP A 398 -15.05 -10.44 -17.45
C ASP A 398 -14.46 -11.34 -18.57
N THR A 399 -13.29 -10.98 -19.09
CA THR A 399 -12.59 -11.82 -20.09
C THR A 399 -12.19 -13.18 -19.55
N ILE A 400 -11.70 -13.23 -18.29
CA ILE A 400 -11.34 -14.49 -17.62
C ILE A 400 -12.59 -15.33 -17.35
N ASN A 401 -13.68 -14.72 -16.92
CA ASN A 401 -14.96 -15.38 -16.69
C ASN A 401 -15.54 -15.94 -18.00
N GLU A 402 -15.45 -15.21 -19.12
CA GLU A 402 -15.85 -15.71 -20.45
C GLU A 402 -14.96 -16.87 -20.90
N GLU A 403 -13.63 -16.80 -20.71
CA GLU A 403 -12.72 -17.91 -21.05
C GLU A 403 -12.97 -19.15 -20.17
N GLN A 404 -13.25 -19.00 -18.87
CA GLN A 404 -13.60 -20.10 -17.98
C GLN A 404 -14.97 -20.72 -18.33
N ASN A 405 -15.95 -19.91 -18.68
CA ASN A 405 -17.25 -20.39 -19.13
C ASN A 405 -17.12 -21.18 -20.45
N ILE A 406 -16.31 -20.70 -21.39
CA ILE A 406 -16.02 -21.43 -22.64
C ILE A 406 -15.32 -22.78 -22.33
N VAL A 407 -14.38 -22.79 -21.39
CA VAL A 407 -13.68 -24.02 -20.98
C VAL A 407 -14.66 -24.99 -20.32
N ASN A 408 -15.57 -24.51 -19.48
CA ASN A 408 -16.59 -25.33 -18.83
C ASN A 408 -17.61 -25.87 -19.84
N GLU A 409 -18.10 -25.07 -20.77
CA GLU A 409 -18.98 -25.53 -21.86
C GLU A 409 -18.31 -26.61 -22.75
N VAL A 410 -17.01 -26.43 -23.07
CA VAL A 410 -16.25 -27.42 -23.84
C VAL A 410 -16.03 -28.71 -23.05
N ASN A 411 -15.82 -28.62 -21.74
CA ASN A 411 -15.68 -29.80 -20.88
C ASN A 411 -17.01 -30.54 -20.74
N ASP A 412 -18.12 -29.85 -20.59
CA ASP A 412 -19.47 -30.43 -20.51
C ASP A 412 -19.88 -31.10 -21.83
N GLU A 413 -19.54 -30.49 -22.99
CA GLU A 413 -19.75 -31.14 -24.29
C GLU A 413 -18.85 -32.38 -24.45
N ALA A 414 -17.60 -32.32 -23.96
CA ALA A 414 -16.66 -33.46 -24.02
C ALA A 414 -17.09 -34.63 -23.08
N GLU A 415 -17.60 -34.32 -21.89
CA GLU A 415 -18.18 -35.31 -20.97
C GLU A 415 -19.49 -35.90 -21.54
N GLY A 416 -20.32 -35.10 -22.20
CA GLY A 416 -21.52 -35.56 -22.90
C GLY A 416 -21.24 -36.51 -24.05
N GLU A 417 -20.17 -36.30 -24.81
CA GLU A 417 -19.72 -37.22 -25.88
C GLU A 417 -19.02 -38.48 -25.32
N LEU A 418 -18.21 -38.37 -24.25
CA LEU A 418 -17.58 -39.50 -23.57
C LEU A 418 -18.62 -40.42 -22.94
N GLY A 419 -19.73 -39.91 -22.43
CA GLY A 419 -20.84 -40.72 -21.94
C GLY A 419 -21.48 -41.62 -23.02
N ARG A 420 -21.30 -41.33 -24.31
CA ARG A 420 -21.75 -42.16 -25.44
C ARG A 420 -20.73 -43.17 -25.94
N ILE A 421 -19.45 -43.04 -25.57
CA ILE A 421 -18.35 -43.88 -26.09
C ILE A 421 -17.89 -44.98 -25.09
N VAL A 422 -18.39 -44.98 -23.86
CA VAL A 422 -17.95 -45.97 -22.86
C VAL A 422 -18.44 -47.37 -23.18
N ARG A 423 -17.66 -48.08 -24.00
CA ARG A 423 -17.45 -49.54 -23.94
C ARG A 423 -16.08 -49.90 -24.55
N PHE A 424 -14.97 -49.50 -23.91
CA PHE A 424 -13.68 -50.19 -24.05
C PHE A 424 -12.70 -49.76 -22.93
N PRO A 425 -11.93 -50.73 -22.36
CA PRO A 425 -11.04 -50.47 -21.25
C PRO A 425 -9.63 -50.11 -21.74
N ASN A 426 -9.20 -48.87 -21.67
CA ASN A 426 -7.79 -48.50 -21.57
C ASN A 426 -7.66 -46.94 -21.30
N VAL A 427 -7.20 -46.63 -20.13
CA VAL A 427 -7.08 -45.26 -19.59
C VAL A 427 -5.95 -44.42 -20.24
N GLU A 428 -5.04 -45.02 -21.00
CA GLU A 428 -3.88 -44.34 -21.59
C GLU A 428 -4.16 -43.53 -22.88
N ILE A 429 -5.31 -43.77 -23.53
CA ILE A 429 -5.62 -43.09 -24.81
C ILE A 429 -6.28 -41.73 -24.60
N CYS A 430 -6.92 -41.48 -23.44
CA CYS A 430 -7.64 -40.24 -23.18
C CYS A 430 -6.73 -39.03 -22.91
N GLN A 431 -5.53 -39.22 -22.35
CA GLN A 431 -4.61 -38.11 -22.09
C GLN A 431 -3.95 -37.54 -23.36
N ASN A 432 -3.82 -38.31 -24.41
CA ASN A 432 -3.22 -37.83 -25.66
C ASN A 432 -4.23 -37.20 -26.63
N MET A 433 -5.54 -37.48 -26.49
CA MET A 433 -6.56 -36.87 -27.37
C MET A 433 -6.97 -35.47 -26.92
N SER A 434 -6.85 -35.14 -25.63
CA SER A 434 -7.18 -33.78 -25.13
C SER A 434 -6.19 -32.70 -25.63
N HIS A 435 -4.92 -33.05 -25.82
CA HIS A 435 -3.88 -32.10 -26.23
C HIS A 435 -3.98 -31.72 -27.71
N ASP A 436 -4.35 -32.66 -28.57
CA ASP A 436 -4.48 -32.41 -30.03
C ASP A 436 -5.78 -31.67 -30.36
N TYR A 437 -6.86 -31.91 -29.60
CA TYR A 437 -8.14 -31.22 -29.78
C TYR A 437 -8.05 -29.71 -29.38
N TYR A 438 -7.27 -29.40 -28.37
CA TYR A 438 -7.00 -28.04 -27.95
C TYR A 438 -6.18 -27.25 -28.97
N TYR A 439 -5.26 -27.90 -29.67
CA TYR A 439 -4.38 -27.23 -30.65
C TYR A 439 -5.09 -26.92 -31.97
N GLU A 440 -6.05 -27.73 -32.38
CA GLU A 440 -6.78 -27.52 -33.64
C GLU A 440 -7.85 -26.43 -33.53
N LYS A 441 -8.55 -26.27 -32.39
CA LYS A 441 -9.53 -25.20 -32.20
C LYS A 441 -8.89 -23.79 -32.04
N ARG A 442 -7.69 -23.69 -31.47
CA ARG A 442 -6.94 -22.44 -31.44
C ARG A 442 -6.56 -21.91 -32.84
N LYS A 443 -6.42 -22.77 -33.83
CA LYS A 443 -6.14 -22.38 -35.22
C LYS A 443 -7.35 -21.78 -35.96
N ILE A 444 -8.55 -22.07 -35.51
CA ILE A 444 -9.79 -21.59 -36.14
C ILE A 444 -10.23 -20.21 -35.61
N ALA A 445 -9.79 -19.82 -34.44
CA ALA A 445 -10.11 -18.52 -33.83
C ALA A 445 -9.20 -17.36 -34.28
N TRP A 446 -8.22 -17.60 -35.18
CA TRP A 446 -7.28 -16.59 -35.70
C TRP A 446 -7.37 -16.41 -37.25
N HIS A 447 -8.55 -16.63 -37.83
CA HIS A 447 -8.80 -16.26 -39.24
C HIS A 447 -10.13 -15.53 -39.40
#